data_8947883f19bc37920c717ab2f310ceed
#
_entry.id   8947883f19bc37920c717ab2f310ceed
#
_cell.length_a   1.000
_cell.length_b   1.000
_cell.length_c   1.000
_cell.angle_alpha   90.00
_cell.angle_beta   90.00
_cell.angle_gamma   90.00
#
_symmetry.space_group_name_H-M   'P 1'
#
loop_
_entity.id
_entity.type
_entity.pdbx_description
1 polymer ?
#
loop_
_entity_poly.entity_id
_entity_poly.type
_entity_poly.pdbx_seq_one_letter_code
_entity_poly.pdbx_strand_id
1 'polypeptide(L)'
;MLNTLKNRFEQGYRTCSYPKEKPAVFERYRGRPVIQKDVSHKIVEMCANACPQDAIDIGFKKIDMGRCVFCGTCERISNGAFVKFTGDFEISTSKKEHLVTDGDLPALAEHSKQHFKKLFGRSLQLRQVSAAGCNACEADLNVLATPFFDLARFGINFVASPRHSDGIVVTGPVSRNMKTALLTTYEAIPDPKVVIAVGSCTITGGPFVGSPEITQGLDTILPVDLFIPGCPPHPLTNLHALLTFFK
;
A
#
# COMPACT_ATOMS: atom_id res chain seq x y z
N MET A 1 -8.32 -39.28 10.62
CA MET A 1 -7.07 -38.73 11.20
C MET A 1 -5.82 -39.11 10.41
N LEU A 2 -5.57 -40.41 10.14
CA LEU A 2 -4.41 -40.86 9.34
C LEU A 2 -4.32 -40.26 7.93
N ASN A 3 -5.47 -40.13 7.22
CA ASN A 3 -5.50 -39.50 5.88
C ASN A 3 -5.13 -38.01 5.93
N THR A 4 -5.51 -37.30 6.98
CA THR A 4 -5.14 -35.88 7.16
C THR A 4 -3.64 -35.71 7.36
N LEU A 5 -3.03 -36.59 8.15
CA LEU A 5 -1.58 -36.60 8.34
C LEU A 5 -0.84 -36.99 7.06
N LYS A 6 -1.32 -37.99 6.33
CA LYS A 6 -0.76 -38.39 5.04
C LYS A 6 -0.82 -37.25 4.03
N ASN A 7 -1.97 -36.61 3.87
CA ASN A 7 -2.14 -35.45 2.99
C ASN A 7 -1.21 -34.29 3.40
N ARG A 8 -1.02 -34.09 4.71
CA ARG A 8 -0.11 -33.08 5.23
C ARG A 8 1.34 -33.32 4.81
N PHE A 9 1.79 -34.58 4.88
CA PHE A 9 3.13 -34.95 4.44
C PHE A 9 3.30 -34.83 2.93
N GLU A 10 2.31 -35.25 2.14
CA GLU A 10 2.35 -35.21 0.68
C GLU A 10 2.28 -33.77 0.12
N GLN A 11 1.46 -32.91 0.72
CA GLN A 11 1.27 -31.54 0.25
C GLN A 11 2.30 -30.55 0.78
N GLY A 12 2.96 -30.85 1.89
CA GLY A 12 3.92 -29.95 2.53
C GLY A 12 3.31 -28.63 3.00
N TYR A 13 4.13 -27.57 3.06
CA TYR A 13 3.71 -26.23 3.40
C TYR A 13 3.40 -25.41 2.14
N ARG A 14 2.22 -24.79 2.09
CA ARG A 14 1.79 -23.91 0.99
C ARG A 14 1.86 -22.42 1.33
N THR A 15 2.07 -22.11 2.60
CA THR A 15 2.18 -20.73 3.08
C THR A 15 3.55 -20.17 2.72
N CYS A 16 3.59 -18.93 2.21
CA CYS A 16 4.85 -18.27 1.85
C CYS A 16 5.74 -18.04 3.08
N SER A 17 7.05 -18.17 2.89
CA SER A 17 8.03 -18.06 3.97
C SER A 17 8.30 -16.62 4.45
N TYR A 18 7.67 -15.63 3.82
CA TYR A 18 7.86 -14.23 4.20
C TYR A 18 7.48 -13.98 5.69
N PRO A 19 8.23 -13.20 6.46
CA PRO A 19 9.38 -12.37 6.08
C PRO A 19 10.75 -13.06 6.15
N LYS A 20 10.83 -14.36 6.45
CA LYS A 20 12.12 -15.08 6.53
C LYS A 20 12.85 -15.09 5.20
N GLU A 21 12.10 -15.26 4.12
CA GLU A 21 12.59 -15.28 2.75
C GLU A 21 11.71 -14.35 1.90
N LYS A 22 12.32 -13.55 1.02
CA LYS A 22 11.57 -12.75 0.05
C LYS A 22 11.03 -13.67 -1.05
N PRO A 23 9.71 -13.79 -1.20
CA PRO A 23 9.14 -14.59 -2.27
C PRO A 23 9.43 -13.94 -3.62
N ALA A 24 9.58 -14.77 -4.65
CA ALA A 24 9.69 -14.28 -6.02
C ALA A 24 8.39 -13.58 -6.44
N VAL A 25 8.51 -12.43 -7.06
CA VAL A 25 7.41 -11.72 -7.71
C VAL A 25 7.40 -12.03 -9.20
N PHE A 26 6.26 -11.86 -9.85
CA PHE A 26 6.16 -12.05 -11.30
C PHE A 26 7.08 -11.08 -12.04
N GLU A 27 7.66 -11.52 -13.16
CA GLU A 27 8.56 -10.71 -14.01
C GLU A 27 7.94 -9.36 -14.44
N ARG A 28 6.63 -9.32 -14.62
CA ARG A 28 5.89 -8.10 -15.00
C ARG A 28 5.47 -7.23 -13.82
N TYR A 29 5.79 -7.64 -12.60
CA TYR A 29 5.50 -6.82 -11.42
C TYR A 29 6.33 -5.54 -11.47
N ARG A 30 5.70 -4.42 -11.12
CA ARG A 30 6.32 -3.11 -11.02
C ARG A 30 6.26 -2.63 -9.58
N GLY A 31 7.36 -2.80 -8.88
CA GLY A 31 7.54 -2.29 -7.53
C GLY A 31 8.25 -0.93 -7.54
N ARG A 32 9.22 -0.75 -6.66
CA ARG A 32 9.92 0.52 -6.50
C ARG A 32 10.56 1.01 -7.80
N PRO A 33 10.30 2.26 -8.21
CA PRO A 33 11.01 2.87 -9.34
C PRO A 33 12.43 3.25 -8.93
N VAL A 34 13.40 2.89 -9.75
CA VAL A 34 14.80 3.34 -9.68
C VAL A 34 15.02 4.37 -10.77
N ILE A 35 15.47 5.56 -10.38
CA ILE A 35 15.61 6.72 -11.26
C ILE A 35 17.05 6.87 -11.69
N GLN A 36 17.29 7.06 -12.98
CA GLN A 36 18.60 7.36 -13.55
C GLN A 36 18.84 8.87 -13.48
N LYS A 37 19.81 9.30 -12.68
CA LYS A 37 20.08 10.73 -12.41
C LYS A 37 20.69 11.45 -13.63
N ASP A 38 21.49 10.73 -14.43
CA ASP A 38 22.24 11.27 -15.58
C ASP A 38 21.41 11.36 -16.89
N VAL A 39 20.10 11.35 -16.77
CA VAL A 39 19.19 11.44 -17.94
C VAL A 39 19.01 12.90 -18.35
N SER A 40 18.85 13.13 -19.66
CA SER A 40 18.59 14.46 -20.20
C SER A 40 17.19 14.97 -19.78
N HIS A 41 17.09 16.29 -19.53
CA HIS A 41 15.84 16.92 -19.13
C HIS A 41 14.70 16.67 -20.14
N LYS A 42 15.00 16.61 -21.44
CA LYS A 42 14.05 16.33 -22.51
C LYS A 42 13.38 14.96 -22.36
N ILE A 43 14.12 13.93 -21.91
CA ILE A 43 13.54 12.59 -21.69
C ILE A 43 12.62 12.61 -20.48
N VAL A 44 13.00 13.30 -19.40
CA VAL A 44 12.15 13.43 -18.20
C VAL A 44 10.85 14.15 -18.54
N GLU A 45 10.92 15.26 -19.28
CA GLU A 45 9.75 16.02 -19.76
C GLU A 45 8.83 15.14 -20.64
N MET A 46 9.39 14.38 -21.55
CA MET A 46 8.61 13.44 -22.37
C MET A 46 7.89 12.40 -21.51
N CYS A 47 8.54 11.89 -20.47
CA CYS A 47 7.93 10.94 -19.52
C CYS A 47 6.85 11.58 -18.65
N ALA A 48 7.08 12.82 -18.21
CA ALA A 48 6.12 13.58 -17.41
C ALA A 48 4.85 13.89 -18.22
N ASN A 49 5.00 14.38 -19.44
CA ASN A 49 3.88 14.66 -20.36
C ASN A 49 3.05 13.42 -20.70
N ALA A 50 3.65 12.24 -20.67
CA ALA A 50 2.97 10.97 -20.91
C ALA A 50 2.45 10.31 -19.64
N CYS A 51 2.72 10.87 -18.46
CA CYS A 51 2.27 10.31 -17.19
C CYS A 51 0.79 10.61 -16.97
N PRO A 52 -0.11 9.58 -16.88
CA PRO A 52 -1.54 9.82 -16.74
C PRO A 52 -1.93 10.37 -15.36
N GLN A 53 -0.99 10.47 -14.43
CA GLN A 53 -1.23 10.87 -13.04
C GLN A 53 -0.39 12.07 -12.60
N ASP A 54 0.34 12.71 -13.49
CA ASP A 54 1.27 13.80 -13.18
C ASP A 54 2.17 13.46 -11.98
N ALA A 55 2.65 12.21 -11.93
CA ALA A 55 3.43 11.70 -10.81
C ALA A 55 4.93 12.01 -10.93
N ILE A 56 5.38 12.68 -12.00
CA ILE A 56 6.81 12.93 -12.29
C ILE A 56 7.11 14.42 -12.13
N ASP A 57 8.00 14.73 -11.22
CA ASP A 57 8.58 16.08 -11.07
C ASP A 57 9.76 16.22 -12.04
N ILE A 58 9.64 17.15 -12.99
CA ILE A 58 10.64 17.39 -14.04
C ILE A 58 11.87 18.06 -13.45
N GLY A 59 11.71 19.01 -12.52
CA GLY A 59 12.78 19.82 -11.95
C GLY A 59 13.73 19.01 -11.09
N PHE A 60 13.17 18.20 -10.20
CA PHE A 60 13.93 17.36 -9.27
C PHE A 60 14.15 15.94 -9.77
N LYS A 61 13.62 15.58 -10.93
CA LYS A 61 13.66 14.22 -11.50
C LYS A 61 13.20 13.16 -10.48
N LYS A 62 12.06 13.40 -9.84
CA LYS A 62 11.48 12.54 -8.81
C LYS A 62 10.15 11.95 -9.26
N ILE A 63 9.77 10.84 -8.62
CA ILE A 63 8.45 10.21 -8.81
C ILE A 63 7.72 10.20 -7.47
N ASP A 64 6.48 10.71 -7.49
CA ASP A 64 5.55 10.56 -6.38
C ASP A 64 4.82 9.20 -6.49
N MET A 65 5.25 8.22 -5.69
CA MET A 65 4.63 6.90 -5.66
C MET A 65 3.20 6.92 -5.10
N GLY A 66 2.83 7.95 -4.34
CA GLY A 66 1.46 8.12 -3.87
C GLY A 66 0.49 8.47 -5.00
N ARG A 67 0.96 9.18 -6.03
CA ARG A 67 0.21 9.47 -7.26
C ARG A 67 0.36 8.39 -8.33
N CYS A 68 1.51 7.72 -8.36
CA CYS A 68 1.86 6.75 -9.39
C CYS A 68 0.89 5.55 -9.37
N VAL A 69 0.36 5.18 -10.54
CA VAL A 69 -0.45 3.97 -10.73
C VAL A 69 0.36 2.79 -11.27
N PHE A 70 1.67 2.89 -11.27
CA PHE A 70 2.60 1.83 -11.67
C PHE A 70 2.34 1.26 -13.08
N CYS A 71 1.85 2.08 -14.02
CA CYS A 71 1.50 1.68 -15.38
C CYS A 71 2.71 1.36 -16.27
N GLY A 72 3.92 1.81 -15.90
CA GLY A 72 5.17 1.59 -16.63
C GLY A 72 5.29 2.38 -17.95
N THR A 73 4.43 3.37 -18.21
CA THR A 73 4.49 4.17 -19.45
C THR A 73 5.80 4.95 -19.55
N CYS A 74 6.25 5.57 -18.46
CA CYS A 74 7.53 6.30 -18.42
C CYS A 74 8.74 5.39 -18.69
N GLU A 75 8.75 4.17 -18.19
CA GLU A 75 9.80 3.19 -18.46
C GLU A 75 9.83 2.80 -19.93
N ARG A 76 8.67 2.49 -20.53
CA ARG A 76 8.57 2.14 -21.96
C ARG A 76 8.99 3.28 -22.87
N ILE A 77 8.51 4.50 -22.63
CA ILE A 77 8.80 5.68 -23.46
C ILE A 77 10.28 6.05 -23.39
N SER A 78 10.89 5.99 -22.21
CA SER A 78 12.32 6.27 -22.05
C SER A 78 13.22 5.08 -22.40
N ASN A 79 12.66 3.93 -22.75
CA ASN A 79 13.39 2.67 -22.88
C ASN A 79 14.29 2.37 -21.66
N GLY A 80 13.78 2.66 -20.46
CA GLY A 80 14.50 2.51 -19.20
C GLY A 80 15.60 3.56 -18.93
N ALA A 81 15.75 4.57 -19.79
CA ALA A 81 16.79 5.60 -19.61
C ALA A 81 16.49 6.57 -18.46
N PHE A 82 15.22 6.80 -18.12
CA PHE A 82 14.84 7.64 -16.98
C PHE A 82 14.52 6.81 -15.74
N VAL A 83 13.67 5.81 -15.88
CA VAL A 83 13.18 5.01 -14.77
C VAL A 83 13.11 3.54 -15.15
N LYS A 84 13.43 2.67 -14.18
CA LYS A 84 13.19 1.23 -14.23
C LYS A 84 12.42 0.81 -13.00
N PHE A 85 11.32 0.09 -13.20
CA PHE A 85 10.61 -0.52 -12.08
C PHE A 85 11.30 -1.82 -11.68
N THR A 86 11.47 -2.01 -10.38
CA THR A 86 12.09 -3.21 -9.79
C THR A 86 11.04 -4.20 -9.31
N GLY A 87 11.48 -5.40 -8.90
CA GLY A 87 10.64 -6.36 -8.17
C GLY A 87 10.50 -6.04 -6.67
N ASP A 88 11.00 -4.89 -6.20
CA ASP A 88 10.95 -4.53 -4.79
C ASP A 88 9.55 -4.02 -4.41
N PHE A 89 8.89 -4.77 -3.53
CA PHE A 89 7.54 -4.49 -3.02
C PHE A 89 7.55 -3.76 -1.66
N GLU A 90 8.71 -3.48 -1.10
CA GLU A 90 8.89 -2.82 0.20
C GLU A 90 8.88 -1.30 0.04
N ILE A 91 7.71 -0.73 -0.30
CA ILE A 91 7.56 0.67 -0.74
C ILE A 91 6.62 1.51 0.13
N SER A 92 6.13 0.96 1.25
CA SER A 92 5.25 1.67 2.18
C SER A 92 6.03 2.63 3.08
N THR A 93 5.37 3.70 3.54
CA THR A 93 5.96 4.73 4.40
C THR A 93 4.97 5.21 5.46
N SER A 94 5.48 5.73 6.57
CA SER A 94 4.66 6.38 7.62
C SER A 94 4.38 7.87 7.36
N LYS A 95 5.04 8.47 6.37
CA LYS A 95 4.85 9.87 6.00
C LYS A 95 4.65 9.99 4.50
N LYS A 96 3.66 10.79 4.10
CA LYS A 96 3.31 10.98 2.68
C LYS A 96 4.47 11.55 1.86
N GLU A 97 5.25 12.44 2.45
CA GLU A 97 6.39 13.09 1.80
C GLU A 97 7.48 12.07 1.39
N HIS A 98 7.58 10.96 2.11
CA HIS A 98 8.52 9.89 1.82
C HIS A 98 8.11 9.02 0.63
N LEU A 99 6.91 9.21 0.08
CA LEU A 99 6.50 8.57 -1.18
C LEU A 99 7.11 9.25 -2.41
N VAL A 100 7.60 10.48 -2.27
CA VAL A 100 8.32 11.17 -3.35
C VAL A 100 9.77 10.70 -3.34
N THR A 101 10.15 9.95 -4.35
CA THR A 101 11.46 9.28 -4.39
C THR A 101 12.27 9.67 -5.62
N ASP A 102 13.60 9.72 -5.45
CA ASP A 102 14.60 9.74 -6.51
C ASP A 102 15.25 8.36 -6.71
N GLY A 103 14.63 7.32 -6.13
CA GLY A 103 15.08 5.92 -6.17
C GLY A 103 15.33 5.31 -4.80
N ASP A 104 15.68 6.14 -3.81
CA ASP A 104 15.89 5.70 -2.43
C ASP A 104 14.66 6.00 -1.58
N LEU A 105 14.27 5.04 -0.73
CA LEU A 105 13.24 5.23 0.28
C LEU A 105 13.89 5.40 1.64
N PRO A 106 13.49 6.42 2.42
CA PRO A 106 13.86 6.45 3.82
C PRO A 106 13.26 5.22 4.51
N ALA A 107 14.05 4.58 5.37
CA ALA A 107 13.55 3.48 6.19
C ALA A 107 12.30 3.93 6.97
N LEU A 108 11.31 3.05 7.10
CA LEU A 108 10.18 3.29 7.99
C LEU A 108 10.73 3.69 9.37
N ALA A 109 10.36 4.87 9.85
CA ALA A 109 10.92 5.40 11.08
C ALA A 109 10.70 4.43 12.24
N GLU A 110 11.79 4.00 12.89
CA GLU A 110 11.76 3.03 14.01
C GLU A 110 10.85 3.46 15.18
N HIS A 111 10.58 4.76 15.30
CA HIS A 111 9.69 5.30 16.32
C HIS A 111 8.24 4.80 16.23
N SER A 112 7.75 4.54 15.03
CA SER A 112 6.41 3.99 14.85
C SER A 112 6.30 2.57 15.42
N LYS A 113 7.33 1.74 15.19
CA LYS A 113 7.36 0.34 15.63
C LYS A 113 7.22 0.17 17.15
N GLN A 114 7.97 0.95 17.92
CA GLN A 114 7.98 0.81 19.38
C GLN A 114 6.66 1.28 20.00
N HIS A 115 6.07 2.34 19.46
CA HIS A 115 4.82 2.89 19.96
C HIS A 115 3.66 1.91 19.73
N PHE A 116 3.46 1.43 18.50
CA PHE A 116 2.36 0.54 18.15
C PHE A 116 2.54 -0.86 18.74
N LYS A 117 3.75 -1.40 18.77
CA LYS A 117 4.05 -2.68 19.42
C LYS A 117 3.70 -2.65 20.92
N LYS A 118 3.94 -1.53 21.59
CA LYS A 118 3.58 -1.35 23.00
C LYS A 118 2.07 -1.24 23.21
N LEU A 119 1.35 -0.61 22.28
CA LEU A 119 -0.10 -0.40 22.37
C LEU A 119 -0.92 -1.66 22.06
N PHE A 120 -0.60 -2.34 20.94
CA PHE A 120 -1.42 -3.45 20.43
C PHE A 120 -0.87 -4.84 20.80
N GLY A 121 0.28 -4.91 21.46
CA GLY A 121 0.79 -6.13 22.07
C GLY A 121 1.00 -7.27 21.05
N ARG A 122 0.09 -8.27 21.07
CA ARG A 122 0.24 -9.50 20.29
C ARG A 122 -0.67 -9.60 19.08
N SER A 123 -1.73 -8.81 19.00
CA SER A 123 -2.71 -8.87 17.91
C SER A 123 -3.14 -7.48 17.47
N LEU A 124 -3.49 -7.37 16.19
CA LEU A 124 -4.00 -6.16 15.55
C LEU A 124 -5.27 -6.53 14.79
N GLN A 125 -6.37 -5.93 15.16
CA GLN A 125 -7.67 -6.12 14.52
C GLN A 125 -7.97 -4.88 13.68
N LEU A 126 -8.16 -5.05 12.37
CA LEU A 126 -8.36 -3.94 11.44
C LEU A 126 -9.76 -3.95 10.84
N ARG A 127 -10.40 -2.78 10.78
CA ARG A 127 -11.63 -2.61 10.02
C ARG A 127 -11.31 -2.08 8.63
N GLN A 128 -11.60 -2.86 7.59
CA GLN A 128 -11.49 -2.40 6.21
C GLN A 128 -12.73 -1.58 5.81
N VAL A 129 -12.50 -0.43 5.17
CA VAL A 129 -13.55 0.42 4.60
C VAL A 129 -13.24 0.71 3.15
N SER A 130 -14.09 0.22 2.24
CA SER A 130 -14.08 0.60 0.83
C SER A 130 -14.81 1.92 0.65
N ALA A 131 -14.07 2.97 0.30
CA ALA A 131 -14.59 4.33 0.16
C ALA A 131 -14.73 4.73 -1.31
N ALA A 132 -15.54 3.98 -2.06
CA ALA A 132 -15.83 4.14 -3.49
C ALA A 132 -14.67 3.73 -4.42
N GLY A 133 -13.90 2.71 -4.06
CA GLY A 133 -12.85 2.13 -4.92
C GLY A 133 -13.41 1.24 -6.03
N CYS A 134 -12.51 0.81 -6.92
CA CYS A 134 -12.80 -0.13 -8.01
C CYS A 134 -12.75 -1.61 -7.58
N ASN A 135 -12.64 -1.89 -6.28
CA ASN A 135 -12.50 -3.20 -5.64
C ASN A 135 -11.12 -3.88 -5.83
N ALA A 136 -10.16 -3.29 -6.52
CA ALA A 136 -8.86 -3.93 -6.72
C ALA A 136 -8.02 -3.97 -5.42
N CYS A 137 -7.94 -2.86 -4.68
CA CYS A 137 -7.23 -2.80 -3.40
C CYS A 137 -7.87 -3.73 -2.35
N GLU A 138 -9.20 -3.81 -2.34
CA GLU A 138 -9.96 -4.70 -1.45
C GLU A 138 -9.68 -6.17 -1.75
N ALA A 139 -9.62 -6.55 -3.03
CA ALA A 139 -9.29 -7.90 -3.45
C ALA A 139 -7.90 -8.32 -2.97
N ASP A 140 -6.90 -7.45 -3.15
CA ASP A 140 -5.52 -7.71 -2.73
C ASP A 140 -5.32 -7.70 -1.20
N LEU A 141 -6.14 -6.96 -0.46
CA LEU A 141 -6.19 -7.06 1.00
C LEU A 141 -6.85 -8.38 1.46
N ASN A 142 -7.95 -8.78 0.81
CA ASN A 142 -8.66 -10.01 1.16
C ASN A 142 -7.82 -11.27 0.89
N VAL A 143 -6.96 -11.25 -0.14
CA VAL A 143 -6.02 -12.33 -0.44
C VAL A 143 -5.07 -12.61 0.73
N LEU A 144 -4.78 -11.63 1.57
CA LEU A 144 -3.91 -11.81 2.75
C LEU A 144 -4.48 -12.82 3.77
N ALA A 145 -5.80 -13.04 3.78
CA ALA A 145 -6.44 -14.04 4.63
C ALA A 145 -6.39 -15.47 4.05
N THR A 146 -5.88 -15.64 2.81
CA THR A 146 -5.75 -16.97 2.20
C THR A 146 -4.63 -17.79 2.83
N PRO A 147 -4.66 -19.13 2.72
CA PRO A 147 -3.60 -20.00 3.27
C PRO A 147 -2.19 -19.69 2.76
N PHE A 148 -2.05 -19.06 1.60
CA PHE A 148 -0.74 -18.70 1.06
C PHE A 148 -0.08 -17.58 1.87
N PHE A 149 -0.82 -16.51 2.21
CA PHE A 149 -0.27 -15.39 2.99
C PHE A 149 -0.45 -15.59 4.48
N ASP A 150 -1.61 -16.14 4.90
CA ASP A 150 -1.95 -16.48 6.28
C ASP A 150 -1.65 -15.33 7.26
N LEU A 151 -2.26 -14.16 7.00
CA LEU A 151 -2.05 -12.95 7.79
C LEU A 151 -2.32 -13.18 9.28
N ALA A 152 -3.26 -14.07 9.60
CA ALA A 152 -3.64 -14.40 10.97
C ALA A 152 -2.49 -15.01 11.78
N ARG A 153 -1.52 -15.72 11.16
CA ARG A 153 -0.33 -16.26 11.86
C ARG A 153 0.54 -15.16 12.46
N PHE A 154 0.42 -13.95 11.96
CA PHE A 154 1.11 -12.78 12.48
C PHE A 154 0.29 -12.02 13.55
N GLY A 155 -0.90 -12.52 13.90
CA GLY A 155 -1.80 -11.85 14.83
C GLY A 155 -2.54 -10.66 14.24
N ILE A 156 -2.58 -10.52 12.90
CA ILE A 156 -3.27 -9.44 12.20
C ILE A 156 -4.51 -10.00 11.51
N ASN A 157 -5.69 -9.41 11.76
CA ASN A 157 -6.95 -9.86 11.19
C ASN A 157 -7.81 -8.69 10.73
N PHE A 158 -8.70 -8.94 9.77
CA PHE A 158 -9.78 -8.03 9.42
C PHE A 158 -11.06 -8.42 10.17
N VAL A 159 -11.69 -7.44 10.82
CA VAL A 159 -12.89 -7.63 11.63
C VAL A 159 -14.08 -6.85 11.06
N ALA A 160 -15.26 -7.40 11.24
CA ALA A 160 -16.49 -6.81 10.71
C ALA A 160 -16.98 -5.59 11.51
N SER A 161 -16.76 -5.57 12.82
CA SER A 161 -17.22 -4.48 13.69
C SER A 161 -16.10 -3.48 14.00
N PRO A 162 -16.31 -2.17 13.78
CA PRO A 162 -15.32 -1.17 14.15
C PRO A 162 -15.06 -1.10 15.66
N ARG A 163 -16.03 -1.46 16.48
CA ARG A 163 -15.89 -1.47 17.95
C ARG A 163 -14.92 -2.54 18.47
N HIS A 164 -14.56 -3.49 17.64
CA HIS A 164 -13.61 -4.56 17.95
C HIS A 164 -12.31 -4.42 17.16
N SER A 165 -12.09 -3.25 16.53
CA SER A 165 -10.88 -2.99 15.76
C SER A 165 -9.94 -2.02 16.47
N ASP A 166 -8.64 -2.19 16.20
CA ASP A 166 -7.56 -1.35 16.68
C ASP A 166 -7.21 -0.26 15.64
N GLY A 167 -7.83 -0.32 14.48
CA GLY A 167 -7.59 0.64 13.40
C GLY A 167 -8.45 0.43 12.17
N ILE A 168 -8.32 1.37 11.25
CA ILE A 168 -9.06 1.40 9.99
C ILE A 168 -8.11 1.30 8.80
N VAL A 169 -8.46 0.44 7.84
CA VAL A 169 -7.79 0.34 6.54
C VAL A 169 -8.74 0.89 5.48
N VAL A 170 -8.35 1.99 4.87
CA VAL A 170 -9.19 2.68 3.89
C VAL A 170 -8.66 2.45 2.48
N THR A 171 -9.58 2.14 1.57
CA THR A 171 -9.34 1.96 0.13
C THR A 171 -10.27 2.86 -0.67
N GLY A 172 -9.85 3.22 -1.88
CA GLY A 172 -10.66 4.08 -2.77
C GLY A 172 -10.49 5.57 -2.49
N PRO A 173 -11.03 6.44 -3.38
CA PRO A 173 -10.76 7.88 -3.39
C PRO A 173 -11.57 8.69 -2.34
N VAL A 174 -12.31 8.04 -1.50
CA VAL A 174 -13.24 8.64 -0.52
C VAL A 174 -14.22 9.61 -1.19
N SER A 175 -15.26 9.06 -1.82
CA SER A 175 -16.30 9.89 -2.41
C SER A 175 -17.09 10.65 -1.36
N ARG A 176 -17.74 11.75 -1.77
CA ARG A 176 -18.63 12.55 -0.90
C ARG A 176 -19.67 11.68 -0.18
N ASN A 177 -20.25 10.72 -0.90
CA ASN A 177 -21.27 9.81 -0.35
C ASN A 177 -20.69 8.87 0.72
N MET A 178 -19.42 8.47 0.59
CA MET A 178 -18.77 7.58 1.55
C MET A 178 -18.11 8.31 2.72
N LYS A 179 -17.89 9.62 2.61
CA LYS A 179 -17.20 10.40 3.65
C LYS A 179 -17.86 10.27 5.02
N THR A 180 -19.18 10.45 5.11
CA THR A 180 -19.92 10.33 6.37
C THR A 180 -19.81 8.93 6.94
N ALA A 181 -20.00 7.88 6.12
CA ALA A 181 -19.90 6.49 6.56
C ALA A 181 -18.48 6.15 7.06
N LEU A 182 -17.45 6.67 6.39
CA LEU A 182 -16.05 6.52 6.81
C LEU A 182 -15.80 7.16 8.18
N LEU A 183 -16.23 8.42 8.37
CA LEU A 183 -16.05 9.14 9.63
C LEU A 183 -16.80 8.47 10.77
N THR A 184 -18.05 8.08 10.58
CA THR A 184 -18.84 7.33 11.58
C THR A 184 -18.15 6.00 11.95
N THR A 185 -17.56 5.30 10.97
CA THR A 185 -16.81 4.08 11.24
C THR A 185 -15.55 4.36 12.04
N TYR A 186 -14.81 5.42 11.70
CA TYR A 186 -13.61 5.83 12.42
C TYR A 186 -13.89 6.23 13.87
N GLU A 187 -14.96 6.98 14.11
CA GLU A 187 -15.39 7.38 15.45
C GLU A 187 -15.80 6.18 16.34
N ALA A 188 -16.35 5.13 15.72
CA ALA A 188 -16.74 3.91 16.43
C ALA A 188 -15.57 3.03 16.87
N ILE A 189 -14.36 3.28 16.36
CA ILE A 189 -13.14 2.57 16.76
C ILE A 189 -12.61 3.20 18.07
N PRO A 190 -12.35 2.40 19.12
CA PRO A 190 -11.80 2.92 20.36
C PRO A 190 -10.38 3.45 20.20
N ASP A 191 -10.00 4.42 21.02
CA ASP A 191 -8.63 4.91 21.09
C ASP A 191 -7.77 4.01 22.01
N PRO A 192 -6.46 3.84 21.72
CA PRO A 192 -5.72 4.36 20.57
C PRO A 192 -6.03 3.59 19.29
N LYS A 193 -6.10 4.27 18.16
CA LYS A 193 -6.45 3.69 16.87
C LYS A 193 -5.49 4.14 15.78
N VAL A 194 -5.35 3.32 14.72
CA VAL A 194 -4.48 3.60 13.58
C VAL A 194 -5.28 3.77 12.29
N VAL A 195 -4.76 4.59 11.38
CA VAL A 195 -5.34 4.86 10.06
C VAL A 195 -4.35 4.48 8.97
N ILE A 196 -4.75 3.56 8.09
CA ILE A 196 -3.93 3.04 7.01
C ILE A 196 -4.57 3.42 5.67
N ALA A 197 -3.84 4.15 4.84
CA ALA A 197 -4.24 4.51 3.48
C ALA A 197 -3.66 3.51 2.47
N VAL A 198 -4.53 2.80 1.74
CA VAL A 198 -4.13 1.76 0.79
C VAL A 198 -4.50 2.15 -0.63
N GLY A 199 -3.50 2.23 -1.48
CA GLY A 199 -3.63 2.54 -2.90
C GLY A 199 -3.60 4.02 -3.23
N SER A 200 -3.20 4.34 -4.45
CA SER A 200 -3.05 5.71 -4.95
C SER A 200 -4.35 6.52 -4.86
N CYS A 201 -5.50 5.88 -5.05
CA CYS A 201 -6.80 6.54 -4.90
C CYS A 201 -7.00 7.11 -3.49
N THR A 202 -6.64 6.35 -2.46
CA THR A 202 -6.78 6.79 -1.05
C THR A 202 -5.73 7.82 -0.67
N ILE A 203 -4.52 7.72 -1.21
CA ILE A 203 -3.39 8.59 -0.86
C ILE A 203 -3.55 9.99 -1.48
N THR A 204 -3.98 10.08 -2.75
CA THR A 204 -4.00 11.34 -3.49
C THR A 204 -5.26 11.59 -4.32
N GLY A 205 -6.21 10.67 -4.32
CA GLY A 205 -7.35 10.66 -5.25
C GLY A 205 -7.12 9.81 -6.50
N GLY A 206 -5.87 9.43 -6.80
CA GLY A 206 -5.51 8.58 -7.96
C GLY A 206 -6.05 9.11 -9.28
N PRO A 207 -6.63 8.24 -10.14
CA PRO A 207 -7.21 8.65 -11.43
C PRO A 207 -8.37 9.64 -11.36
N PHE A 208 -8.86 9.95 -10.16
CA PHE A 208 -10.00 10.82 -9.94
C PHE A 208 -9.59 12.21 -9.40
N VAL A 209 -8.29 12.50 -9.34
CA VAL A 209 -7.76 13.82 -8.92
C VAL A 209 -8.45 14.95 -9.69
N GLY A 210 -8.84 16.01 -8.96
CA GLY A 210 -9.54 17.15 -9.53
C GLY A 210 -11.06 16.98 -9.61
N SER A 211 -11.62 15.79 -9.40
CA SER A 211 -13.06 15.62 -9.31
C SER A 211 -13.61 16.26 -8.02
N PRO A 212 -14.71 17.04 -8.09
CA PRO A 212 -15.35 17.59 -6.91
C PRO A 212 -16.07 16.53 -6.06
N GLU A 213 -16.25 15.32 -6.58
CA GLU A 213 -16.98 14.24 -5.92
C GLU A 213 -16.12 13.37 -5.01
N ILE A 214 -14.80 13.63 -4.94
CA ILE A 214 -13.88 12.89 -4.08
C ILE A 214 -13.09 13.82 -3.16
N THR A 215 -12.49 13.25 -2.11
CA THR A 215 -11.47 13.96 -1.33
C THR A 215 -10.12 13.85 -2.05
N GLN A 216 -9.27 14.88 -1.89
CA GLN A 216 -7.95 14.92 -2.52
C GLN A 216 -6.87 14.22 -1.65
N GLY A 217 -7.22 13.06 -1.11
CA GLY A 217 -6.40 12.24 -0.21
C GLY A 217 -7.05 12.06 1.16
N LEU A 218 -6.84 10.90 1.76
CA LEU A 218 -7.37 10.54 3.08
C LEU A 218 -6.83 11.45 4.19
N ASP A 219 -5.58 11.87 4.07
CA ASP A 219 -4.88 12.76 5.00
C ASP A 219 -5.49 14.17 5.12
N THR A 220 -6.38 14.53 4.21
CA THR A 220 -7.17 15.78 4.31
C THR A 220 -8.36 15.68 5.28
N ILE A 221 -8.71 14.46 5.71
CA ILE A 221 -9.90 14.21 6.56
C ILE A 221 -9.61 13.36 7.79
N LEU A 222 -8.56 12.55 7.79
CA LEU A 222 -8.13 11.71 8.92
C LEU A 222 -6.60 11.76 9.06
N PRO A 223 -6.07 11.66 10.29
CA PRO A 223 -4.64 11.50 10.49
C PRO A 223 -4.21 10.11 10.00
N VAL A 224 -3.34 10.05 8.99
CA VAL A 224 -2.86 8.78 8.40
C VAL A 224 -1.52 8.41 8.99
N ASP A 225 -1.43 7.18 9.51
CA ASP A 225 -0.22 6.64 10.14
C ASP A 225 0.64 5.81 9.17
N LEU A 226 0.01 5.22 8.14
CA LEU A 226 0.69 4.36 7.18
C LEU A 226 0.11 4.55 5.77
N PHE A 227 1.00 4.77 4.81
CA PHE A 227 0.68 4.90 3.38
C PHE A 227 1.25 3.71 2.62
N ILE A 228 0.39 3.00 1.89
CA ILE A 228 0.74 1.83 1.08
C ILE A 228 0.44 2.15 -0.39
N PRO A 229 1.44 2.57 -1.18
CA PRO A 229 1.24 2.97 -2.57
C PRO A 229 1.04 1.78 -3.50
N GLY A 230 0.29 1.98 -4.58
CA GLY A 230 0.00 0.99 -5.62
C GLY A 230 -1.37 1.22 -6.26
N CYS A 231 -1.62 0.58 -7.40
CA CYS A 231 -2.94 0.64 -8.05
C CYS A 231 -3.25 -0.69 -8.77
N PRO A 232 -3.64 -1.72 -7.97
CA PRO A 232 -3.61 -1.85 -6.51
C PRO A 232 -2.19 -2.11 -5.96
N PRO A 233 -1.94 -1.93 -4.65
CA PRO A 233 -0.73 -2.43 -4.01
C PRO A 233 -0.74 -3.97 -4.02
N HIS A 234 0.38 -4.57 -4.42
CA HIS A 234 0.52 -6.03 -4.42
C HIS A 234 0.31 -6.61 -3.00
N PRO A 235 -0.26 -7.82 -2.84
CA PRO A 235 -0.45 -8.43 -1.52
C PRO A 235 0.82 -8.48 -0.66
N LEU A 236 1.99 -8.71 -1.25
CA LEU A 236 3.27 -8.65 -0.54
C LEU A 236 3.61 -7.23 -0.05
N THR A 237 3.24 -6.18 -0.79
CA THR A 237 3.40 -4.79 -0.35
C THR A 237 2.53 -4.51 0.86
N ASN A 238 1.28 -4.95 0.83
CA ASN A 238 0.36 -4.83 1.96
C ASN A 238 0.88 -5.63 3.17
N LEU A 239 1.30 -6.88 2.97
CA LEU A 239 1.84 -7.73 4.04
C LEU A 239 3.10 -7.13 4.65
N HIS A 240 4.07 -6.70 3.82
CA HIS A 240 5.29 -6.04 4.29
C HIS A 240 4.98 -4.80 5.13
N ALA A 241 4.11 -3.94 4.61
CA ALA A 241 3.71 -2.71 5.28
C ALA A 241 3.14 -2.97 6.67
N LEU A 242 2.20 -3.90 6.78
CA LEU A 242 1.59 -4.27 8.06
C LEU A 242 2.61 -4.89 9.02
N LEU A 243 3.47 -5.79 8.55
CA LEU A 243 4.47 -6.43 9.40
C LEU A 243 5.54 -5.44 9.87
N THR A 244 6.00 -4.55 9.00
CA THR A 244 7.06 -3.59 9.32
C THR A 244 6.56 -2.50 10.25
N PHE A 245 5.29 -2.09 10.10
CA PHE A 245 4.70 -1.03 10.92
C PHE A 245 4.30 -1.51 12.33
N PHE A 246 3.89 -2.78 12.50
CA PHE A 246 3.34 -3.29 13.77
C PHE A 246 4.22 -4.33 14.48
N LYS A 247 5.26 -4.85 13.86
CA LYS A 247 6.20 -5.82 14.43
C LYS A 247 7.63 -5.34 14.46
#